data_1e910d0b0df113cd2748de360c870f09
#
_entry.id   1e910d0b0df113cd2748de360c870f09
#
_cell.length_a   1.000
_cell.length_b   1.000
_cell.length_c   1.000
_cell.angle_alpha   90.00
_cell.angle_beta   90.00
_cell.angle_gamma   90.00
#
_symmetry.space_group_name_H-M   'P 1'
#
loop_
_entity.id
_entity.type
_entity.pdbx_description
1 polymer ?
#
loop_
_entity_poly.entity_id
_entity_poly.type
_entity_poly.pdbx_seq_one_letter_code
_entity_poly.pdbx_strand_id
1 'polypeptide(L)'
;DKMHILKVTGGKFINRHYMRSASPKEYVLAAITGFHLDGWYDKNHFCGRCANRLVEDDVERMLRCPVCGNMVYPRINPAVIVGVTYGDKLLLTKFNGREYISTHLWQALTR
;
A
#
# COMPACT_ATOMS: atom_id res chain seq x y z
N ASP A 1 -3.82 13.82 16.84
CA ASP A 1 -2.53 14.43 16.46
C ASP A 1 -2.51 14.62 14.95
N LYS A 2 -2.65 15.88 14.50
CA LYS A 2 -2.47 16.22 13.09
C LYS A 2 -1.04 15.87 12.72
N MET A 3 -0.86 14.99 11.77
CA MET A 3 0.44 14.64 11.24
C MET A 3 0.99 15.88 10.51
N HIS A 4 1.89 16.60 11.15
CA HIS A 4 2.58 17.71 10.52
C HIS A 4 3.51 17.14 9.46
N ILE A 5 3.26 17.47 8.19
CA ILE A 5 4.18 17.15 7.11
C ILE A 5 5.42 18.03 7.29
N LEU A 6 6.49 17.44 7.79
CA LEU A 6 7.78 18.10 7.88
C LEU A 6 8.37 18.21 6.48
N LYS A 7 8.64 19.45 6.04
CA LYS A 7 9.38 19.68 4.81
C LYS A 7 10.84 19.27 5.03
N VAL A 8 11.26 18.21 4.36
CA VAL A 8 12.65 17.76 4.40
C VAL A 8 13.48 18.68 3.51
N THR A 9 14.39 19.44 4.12
CA THR A 9 15.38 20.27 3.42
C THR A 9 16.68 19.50 3.33
N GLY A 10 16.93 18.89 2.21
CA GLY A 10 18.09 18.06 1.98
C GLY A 10 17.79 16.55 2.04
N GLY A 11 18.66 15.76 1.49
CA GLY A 11 18.49 14.31 1.42
C GLY A 11 18.56 13.82 -0.03
N LYS A 12 18.57 12.50 -0.19
CA LYS A 12 18.61 11.83 -1.50
C LYS A 12 17.38 10.94 -1.62
N PHE A 13 16.68 11.06 -2.74
CA PHE A 13 15.63 10.11 -3.08
C PHE A 13 16.23 8.72 -3.31
N ILE A 14 15.71 7.72 -2.62
CA ILE A 14 16.12 6.33 -2.78
C ILE A 14 14.94 5.47 -3.25
N ASN A 15 15.24 4.38 -3.94
CA ASN A 15 14.21 3.47 -4.36
C ASN A 15 13.65 2.71 -3.14
N ARG A 16 12.32 2.58 -3.07
CA ARG A 16 11.60 1.86 -1.99
C ARG A 16 12.10 0.42 -1.74
N HIS A 17 12.72 -0.21 -2.72
CA HIS A 17 13.29 -1.56 -2.57
C HIS A 17 14.40 -1.61 -1.52
N TYR A 18 15.10 -0.52 -1.25
CA TYR A 18 16.07 -0.41 -0.17
C TYR A 18 15.48 -0.68 1.21
N MET A 19 14.20 -0.39 1.41
CA MET A 19 13.52 -0.63 2.69
C MET A 19 13.48 -2.10 3.08
N ARG A 20 13.55 -3.04 2.13
CA ARG A 20 13.52 -4.48 2.42
C ARG A 20 14.74 -4.94 3.22
N SER A 21 15.90 -4.38 2.97
CA SER A 21 17.17 -4.71 3.62
C SER A 21 17.61 -3.70 4.68
N ALA A 22 16.89 -2.59 4.83
CA ALA A 22 17.23 -1.55 5.78
C ALA A 22 17.02 -1.98 7.25
N SER A 23 17.75 -1.34 8.15
CA SER A 23 17.71 -1.57 9.58
C SER A 23 17.86 -0.21 10.30
N PRO A 24 17.30 -0.02 11.49
CA PRO A 24 16.45 -0.97 12.24
C PRO A 24 15.02 -1.11 11.66
N LYS A 25 14.39 -2.24 11.94
CA LYS A 25 13.08 -2.59 11.31
C LYS A 25 11.93 -1.68 11.71
N GLU A 26 11.99 -1.08 12.89
CA GLU A 26 11.00 -0.13 13.40
C GLU A 26 10.91 1.11 12.50
N TYR A 27 12.05 1.66 12.08
CA TYR A 27 12.08 2.79 11.16
C TYR A 27 11.63 2.42 9.75
N VAL A 28 11.95 1.19 9.33
CA VAL A 28 11.47 0.66 8.05
C VAL A 28 9.94 0.56 8.06
N LEU A 29 9.35 0.04 9.14
CA LEU A 29 7.90 -0.05 9.28
C LEU A 29 7.25 1.34 9.26
N ALA A 30 7.80 2.29 9.99
CA ALA A 30 7.32 3.68 10.00
C ALA A 30 7.40 4.32 8.60
N ALA A 31 8.52 4.14 7.91
CA ALA A 31 8.71 4.66 6.56
C ALA A 31 7.76 4.03 5.53
N ILE A 32 7.56 2.72 5.58
CA ILE A 32 6.60 2.02 4.69
C ILE A 32 5.17 2.47 4.99
N THR A 33 4.81 2.63 6.27
CA THR A 33 3.49 3.11 6.67
C THR A 33 3.26 4.53 6.16
N GLY A 34 4.25 5.42 6.34
CA GLY A 34 4.18 6.78 5.81
C GLY A 34 4.02 6.81 4.29
N PHE A 35 4.80 6.01 3.58
CA PHE A 35 4.69 5.89 2.12
C PHE A 35 3.32 5.38 1.65
N HIS A 36 2.72 4.42 2.37
CA HIS A 36 1.38 3.92 2.04
C HIS A 36 0.29 4.97 2.29
N LEU A 37 0.40 5.71 3.40
CA LEU A 37 -0.53 6.79 3.72
C LEU A 37 -0.43 7.94 2.71
N ASP A 38 0.78 8.37 2.37
CA ASP A 38 1.02 9.39 1.35
C ASP A 38 0.35 9.00 0.02
N GLY A 39 0.61 7.80 -0.47
CA GLY A 39 -0.03 7.30 -1.69
C GLY A 39 -1.55 7.11 -1.58
N TRP A 40 -2.08 6.92 -0.37
CA TRP A 40 -3.53 6.88 -0.15
C TRP A 40 -4.15 8.28 -0.22
N TYR A 41 -3.54 9.28 0.41
CA TYR A 41 -3.97 10.67 0.32
C TYR A 41 -3.91 11.19 -1.13
N ASP A 42 -2.80 10.91 -1.83
CA ASP A 42 -2.61 11.32 -3.23
C ASP A 42 -3.69 10.76 -4.18
N LYS A 43 -4.21 9.57 -3.89
CA LYS A 43 -5.22 8.91 -4.75
C LYS A 43 -6.66 9.21 -4.37
N ASN A 44 -6.90 9.81 -3.22
CA ASN A 44 -8.26 10.01 -2.70
C ASN A 44 -8.62 11.50 -2.53
N HIS A 45 -8.43 12.29 -3.57
CA HIS A 45 -8.83 13.70 -3.55
C HIS A 45 -10.32 13.91 -3.74
N PHE A 46 -10.99 13.01 -4.45
CA PHE A 46 -12.40 13.14 -4.82
C PHE A 46 -13.21 11.93 -4.38
N CYS A 47 -14.46 12.19 -4.01
CA CYS A 47 -15.41 11.16 -3.61
C CYS A 47 -15.79 10.27 -4.81
N GLY A 48 -15.57 8.95 -4.68
CA GLY A 48 -15.96 7.99 -5.71
C GLY A 48 -17.47 7.84 -5.91
N ARG A 49 -18.31 8.43 -5.02
CA ARG A 49 -19.77 8.39 -5.11
C ARG A 49 -20.37 9.61 -5.81
N CYS A 50 -19.86 10.82 -5.51
CA CYS A 50 -20.48 12.07 -5.99
C CYS A 50 -19.46 13.06 -6.59
N ALA A 51 -18.21 12.63 -6.79
CA ALA A 51 -17.11 13.40 -7.36
C ALA A 51 -16.73 14.71 -6.64
N ASN A 52 -17.33 15.02 -5.49
CA ASN A 52 -16.95 16.18 -4.70
C ASN A 52 -15.62 15.93 -3.97
N ARG A 53 -14.91 17.02 -3.66
CA ARG A 53 -13.63 16.95 -2.95
C ARG A 53 -13.83 16.36 -1.56
N LEU A 54 -12.95 15.42 -1.21
CA LEU A 54 -12.89 14.84 0.13
C LEU A 54 -12.13 15.78 1.07
N VAL A 55 -12.52 15.79 2.34
CA VAL A 55 -11.85 16.52 3.42
C VAL A 55 -11.39 15.56 4.50
N GLU A 56 -10.33 15.90 5.19
CA GLU A 56 -9.84 15.14 6.33
C GLU A 56 -10.83 15.23 7.50
N ASP A 57 -11.00 14.13 8.21
CA ASP A 57 -11.76 14.10 9.45
C ASP A 57 -10.88 14.49 10.63
N ASP A 58 -11.45 15.19 11.61
CA ASP A 58 -10.70 15.67 12.77
C ASP A 58 -10.52 14.62 13.89
N VAL A 59 -11.34 13.57 13.87
CA VAL A 59 -11.39 12.53 14.92
C VAL A 59 -10.65 11.27 14.48
N GLU A 60 -10.92 10.82 13.26
CA GLU A 60 -10.38 9.58 12.73
C GLU A 60 -9.49 9.84 11.51
N ARG A 61 -8.56 8.92 11.26
CA ARG A 61 -7.76 8.95 10.03
C ARG A 61 -8.58 8.44 8.86
N MET A 62 -9.48 9.29 8.38
CA MET A 62 -10.30 9.05 7.19
C MET A 62 -10.47 10.33 6.38
N LEU A 63 -10.94 10.17 5.16
CA LEU A 63 -11.42 11.26 4.33
C LEU A 63 -12.94 11.17 4.26
N ARG A 64 -13.61 12.29 4.51
CA ARG A 64 -15.07 12.40 4.47
C ARG A 64 -15.51 13.27 3.31
N CYS A 65 -16.57 12.86 2.64
CA CYS A 65 -17.23 13.72 1.66
C CYS A 65 -18.21 14.67 2.38
N PRO A 66 -18.05 16.00 2.30
CA PRO A 66 -18.94 16.94 2.96
C PRO A 66 -20.33 17.00 2.34
N VAL A 67 -20.50 16.47 1.10
CA VAL A 67 -21.77 16.53 0.36
C VAL A 67 -22.61 15.27 0.58
N CYS A 68 -22.03 14.08 0.43
CA CYS A 68 -22.79 12.83 0.50
C CYS A 68 -22.46 11.97 1.73
N GLY A 69 -21.59 12.42 2.61
CA GLY A 69 -21.22 11.71 3.84
C GLY A 69 -20.37 10.44 3.63
N ASN A 70 -19.96 10.14 2.39
CA ASN A 70 -19.14 8.97 2.12
C ASN A 70 -17.80 9.05 2.87
N MET A 71 -17.40 7.96 3.51
CA MET A 71 -16.18 7.83 4.29
C MET A 71 -15.19 6.93 3.57
N VAL A 72 -13.94 7.35 3.50
CA VAL A 72 -12.84 6.62 2.87
C VAL A 72 -11.73 6.44 3.88
N TYR A 73 -11.44 5.20 4.23
CA TYR A 73 -10.37 4.82 5.16
C TYR A 73 -9.13 4.34 4.42
N PRO A 74 -7.92 4.47 5.02
CA PRO A 74 -6.73 3.82 4.49
C PRO A 74 -6.93 2.31 4.37
N ARG A 75 -6.56 1.75 3.22
CA ARG A 75 -6.73 0.31 2.96
C ARG A 75 -5.43 -0.43 3.23
N ILE A 76 -5.54 -1.52 3.98
CA ILE A 76 -4.50 -2.53 4.07
C ILE A 76 -4.94 -3.69 3.17
N ASN A 77 -4.11 -4.03 2.18
CA ASN A 77 -4.36 -5.17 1.31
C ASN A 77 -3.36 -6.28 1.70
N PRO A 78 -3.74 -7.19 2.59
CA PRO A 78 -2.88 -8.30 2.96
C PRO A 78 -2.68 -9.21 1.75
N ALA A 79 -1.44 -9.66 1.57
CA ALA A 79 -1.07 -10.62 0.55
C ALA A 79 -0.43 -11.83 1.21
N VAL A 80 -0.81 -13.02 0.76
CA VAL A 80 -0.22 -14.28 1.21
C VAL A 80 0.40 -15.01 0.02
N ILE A 81 1.48 -15.71 0.28
CA ILE A 81 2.09 -16.63 -0.68
C ILE A 81 1.75 -18.04 -0.23
N VAL A 82 1.09 -18.80 -1.09
CA VAL A 82 0.66 -20.17 -0.80
C VAL A 82 1.46 -21.13 -1.66
N GLY A 83 2.09 -22.11 -1.05
CA GLY A 83 2.66 -23.28 -1.73
C GLY A 83 1.64 -24.42 -1.76
N VAL A 84 1.28 -24.89 -2.94
CA VAL A 84 0.40 -26.06 -3.09
C VAL A 84 1.25 -27.26 -3.44
N THR A 85 1.22 -28.27 -2.60
CA THR A 85 2.00 -29.51 -2.78
C THR A 85 1.09 -30.72 -2.94
N TYR A 86 1.57 -31.70 -3.73
CA TYR A 86 0.96 -33.02 -3.84
C TYR A 86 2.07 -34.07 -3.86
N GLY A 87 2.23 -34.80 -2.75
CA GLY A 87 3.37 -35.66 -2.53
C GLY A 87 4.68 -34.86 -2.54
N ASP A 88 5.59 -35.23 -3.43
CA ASP A 88 6.89 -34.58 -3.69
C ASP A 88 6.85 -33.45 -4.71
N LYS A 89 5.65 -33.11 -5.23
CA LYS A 89 5.44 -32.12 -6.29
C LYS A 89 4.97 -30.79 -5.72
N LEU A 90 5.43 -29.71 -6.31
CA LEU A 90 5.02 -28.32 -6.02
C LEU A 90 4.34 -27.72 -7.25
N LEU A 91 3.15 -27.14 -7.05
CA LEU A 91 2.46 -26.39 -8.10
C LEU A 91 3.17 -25.05 -8.33
N LEU A 92 3.68 -24.89 -9.54
CA LEU A 92 4.30 -23.64 -9.98
C LEU A 92 3.45 -22.99 -11.07
N THR A 93 3.36 -21.67 -11.03
CA THR A 93 2.70 -20.89 -12.08
C THR A 93 3.72 -20.06 -12.85
N LYS A 94 3.47 -19.87 -14.12
CA LYS A 94 4.26 -19.03 -15.02
C LYS A 94 3.37 -18.00 -15.69
N PHE A 95 3.81 -16.75 -15.72
CA PHE A 95 3.11 -15.74 -16.51
C PHE A 95 3.30 -16.00 -17.99
N ASN A 96 2.19 -16.08 -18.73
CA ASN A 96 2.23 -16.19 -20.18
C ASN A 96 2.68 -14.85 -20.80
N GLY A 97 3.56 -14.92 -21.81
CA GLY A 97 4.00 -13.75 -22.59
C GLY A 97 5.05 -12.86 -21.94
N ARG A 98 5.70 -13.24 -20.84
CA ARG A 98 6.86 -12.52 -20.28
C ARG A 98 8.17 -13.17 -20.73
N GLU A 99 9.11 -12.34 -21.20
CA GLU A 99 10.48 -12.76 -21.58
C GLU A 99 11.27 -13.35 -20.38
N TYR A 100 11.02 -12.82 -19.18
CA TYR A 100 11.65 -13.35 -17.97
C TYR A 100 10.88 -14.56 -17.42
N ILE A 101 11.54 -15.70 -17.40
CA ILE A 101 11.05 -16.92 -16.75
C ILE A 101 11.26 -16.76 -15.24
N SER A 102 10.38 -16.04 -14.56
CA SER A 102 10.30 -16.14 -13.12
C SER A 102 9.17 -17.07 -12.73
N THR A 103 9.52 -18.17 -12.12
CA THR A 103 8.58 -19.09 -11.47
C THR A 103 8.11 -18.45 -10.16
N HIS A 104 6.82 -18.19 -10.05
CA HIS A 104 6.24 -17.65 -8.83
C HIS A 104 5.34 -18.69 -8.17
N LEU A 105 5.50 -18.81 -6.85
CA LEU A 105 4.47 -19.40 -6.01
C LEU A 105 3.17 -18.59 -6.14
N TRP A 106 2.04 -19.25 -6.06
CA TRP A 106 0.73 -18.58 -6.14
C TRP A 106 0.62 -17.46 -5.11
N GLN A 107 0.43 -16.25 -5.58
CA GLN A 107 0.11 -15.10 -4.73
C GLN A 107 -1.40 -14.90 -4.77
N ALA A 108 -2.07 -15.29 -3.70
CA ALA A 108 -3.48 -15.01 -3.51
C ALA A 108 -3.65 -13.67 -2.78
N LEU A 109 -4.42 -12.77 -3.39
CA LEU A 109 -4.89 -11.56 -2.72
C LEU A 109 -6.19 -11.92 -2.02
N THR A 110 -6.21 -11.84 -0.70
CA THR A 110 -7.46 -11.89 0.06
C THR A 110 -8.15 -10.52 -0.04
N ARG A 111 -9.38 -10.53 -0.52
CA ARG A 111 -10.25 -9.34 -0.50
C ARG A 111 -10.99 -9.26 0.80
#